data_2d5d2c0af494d0aca627ed4de2dd0fd7
#
_entry.id   2d5d2c0af494d0aca627ed4de2dd0fd7
#
_cell.length_a   1.000
_cell.length_b   1.000
_cell.length_c   1.000
_cell.angle_alpha   90.00
_cell.angle_beta   90.00
_cell.angle_gamma   90.00
#
_symmetry.space_group_name_H-M   'P 1'
#
loop_
_entity.id
_entity.type
_entity.pdbx_description
1 polymer ?
#
loop_
_entity_poly.entity_id
_entity_poly.type
_entity_poly.pdbx_seq_one_letter_code
_entity_poly.pdbx_strand_id
1 'polypeptide(L)'
;MVFPILENEYWYGGYVYGSCAQPYDASSEAEIDLRRNDSTNQAVPFFVSTKGRYIWCEEGFLLHFGGGNITIDRNVELREGYVNLKGAYLAACREHFPFRENTLSDEFFKNPVYNSWIELTFWQNEEDILRYADQILENGMPAGVLMIDDGWSDYYGKWIFSREKFPHAEEMLKTLHSKGFFVMLWICPYITPDTLQYRQAKAMDILIKNPDGKPLITEWWNGWSAALNLSNPTAVNWLDEQLQALRAIGVDGFKFDGADVLYYPDDMVTAGGVTSNEMARLWCAYAEKFPFNELRMAFKAGGMSLMQRLCDKPHNWGEEGIRALLPDTLMQGITGHPFGSPDMIGGGEYVNFQENSGNLDQELFNRHSEIACLLPVMQFSAAPWRVLGRESYDRILKSVKLRERYAARILELAHHAARTGEPIARYMAYEFPEGGYERVNDQFMLGEDILVATICEKGRTSRNVAVPKGKWCFRGTVIESEGTLMELTPEDGEPIVLEKCE
;
A
#
# COMPACT_ATOMS: atom_id res chain seq x y z
N MET A 1 0.35 -2.17 -31.25
CA MET A 1 -0.16 -3.55 -31.44
C MET A 1 -1.66 -3.58 -31.14
N VAL A 2 -2.41 -4.52 -31.74
CA VAL A 2 -3.86 -4.67 -31.48
C VAL A 2 -4.16 -6.13 -31.17
N PHE A 3 -4.89 -6.38 -30.10
CA PHE A 3 -5.30 -7.71 -29.64
C PHE A 3 -6.81 -7.75 -29.44
N PRO A 4 -7.54 -8.75 -29.95
CA PRO A 4 -8.95 -8.90 -29.66
C PRO A 4 -9.15 -9.35 -28.21
N ILE A 5 -10.16 -8.80 -27.57
CA ILE A 5 -10.66 -9.30 -26.28
C ILE A 5 -11.56 -10.50 -26.59
N LEU A 6 -11.33 -11.61 -25.89
CA LEU A 6 -12.08 -12.84 -26.11
C LEU A 6 -13.48 -12.75 -25.48
N GLU A 7 -14.36 -13.63 -25.87
CA GLU A 7 -15.70 -13.73 -25.28
C GLU A 7 -15.62 -14.02 -23.77
N ASN A 8 -16.32 -13.23 -22.94
CA ASN A 8 -16.30 -13.31 -21.48
C ASN A 8 -14.88 -13.23 -20.90
N GLU A 9 -14.04 -12.41 -21.47
CA GLU A 9 -12.70 -12.13 -20.95
C GLU A 9 -12.68 -10.81 -20.21
N TYR A 10 -12.04 -10.82 -19.04
CA TYR A 10 -11.89 -9.68 -18.15
C TYR A 10 -10.41 -9.46 -17.85
N TRP A 11 -9.94 -8.22 -17.95
CA TRP A 11 -8.55 -7.81 -17.79
C TRP A 11 -8.36 -6.94 -16.56
N TYR A 12 -7.32 -7.24 -15.77
CA TYR A 12 -6.89 -6.51 -14.58
C TYR A 12 -5.44 -6.05 -14.76
N GLY A 13 -5.07 -4.90 -14.19
CA GLY A 13 -3.68 -4.46 -14.16
C GLY A 13 -3.46 -2.98 -14.40
N GLY A 14 -2.20 -2.61 -14.65
CA GLY A 14 -1.78 -1.25 -14.89
C GLY A 14 -1.63 -0.45 -13.61
N TYR A 15 -2.59 0.39 -13.30
CA TYR A 15 -2.63 1.20 -12.09
C TYR A 15 -3.34 0.49 -10.94
N VAL A 16 -2.82 0.68 -9.72
CA VAL A 16 -3.54 0.34 -8.49
C VAL A 16 -4.61 1.39 -8.18
N TYR A 17 -4.30 2.67 -8.37
CA TYR A 17 -5.28 3.75 -8.16
C TYR A 17 -6.45 3.66 -9.13
N GLY A 18 -7.68 3.81 -8.61
CA GLY A 18 -8.89 3.81 -9.43
C GLY A 18 -9.36 2.42 -9.85
N SER A 19 -8.97 1.37 -9.17
CA SER A 19 -9.34 -0.02 -9.48
C SER A 19 -10.84 -0.32 -9.34
N CYS A 20 -11.65 0.60 -8.83
CA CYS A 20 -13.11 0.51 -8.88
C CYS A 20 -13.65 0.38 -10.32
N ALA A 21 -12.94 0.92 -11.32
CA ALA A 21 -13.30 0.83 -12.74
C ALA A 21 -12.96 -0.53 -13.38
N GLN A 22 -12.18 -1.36 -12.73
CA GLN A 22 -11.74 -2.65 -13.24
C GLN A 22 -12.65 -3.80 -12.78
N PRO A 23 -12.69 -4.94 -13.47
CA PRO A 23 -11.91 -5.29 -14.68
C PRO A 23 -12.45 -4.69 -15.97
N TYR A 24 -11.59 -4.64 -17.00
CA TYR A 24 -11.93 -4.25 -18.37
C TYR A 24 -12.36 -5.44 -19.19
N ASP A 25 -13.35 -5.27 -20.07
CA ASP A 25 -13.86 -6.29 -21.00
C ASP A 25 -14.10 -5.71 -22.40
N ALA A 26 -14.72 -6.50 -23.29
CA ALA A 26 -14.99 -6.12 -24.67
C ALA A 26 -15.93 -4.90 -24.83
N SER A 27 -16.65 -4.52 -23.78
CA SER A 27 -17.52 -3.32 -23.76
C SER A 27 -16.83 -2.09 -23.18
N SER A 28 -15.64 -2.24 -22.64
CA SER A 28 -14.90 -1.16 -21.98
C SER A 28 -14.35 -0.15 -22.98
N GLU A 29 -14.42 1.13 -22.63
CA GLU A 29 -13.78 2.24 -23.32
C GLU A 29 -12.92 2.96 -22.30
N ALA A 30 -11.59 2.72 -22.34
CA ALA A 30 -10.64 3.26 -21.35
C ALA A 30 -9.26 3.47 -21.97
N GLU A 31 -8.61 4.56 -21.57
CA GLU A 31 -7.21 4.84 -21.91
C GLU A 31 -6.36 4.82 -20.64
N ILE A 32 -5.23 4.11 -20.70
CA ILE A 32 -4.32 3.92 -19.57
C ILE A 32 -2.92 4.23 -20.04
N ASP A 33 -2.34 5.31 -19.51
CA ASP A 33 -0.99 5.77 -19.86
C ASP A 33 0.03 5.41 -18.79
N LEU A 34 0.73 4.30 -18.95
CA LEU A 34 1.80 3.83 -18.06
C LEU A 34 3.18 4.36 -18.45
N ARG A 35 3.31 5.18 -19.51
CA ARG A 35 4.60 5.78 -19.92
C ARG A 35 5.16 6.65 -18.81
N ARG A 36 4.27 7.21 -17.99
CA ARG A 36 4.59 7.98 -16.80
C ARG A 36 3.56 7.67 -15.69
N ASN A 37 4.03 7.26 -14.51
CA ASN A 37 3.12 6.97 -13.40
C ASN A 37 2.82 8.23 -12.57
N ASP A 38 1.83 9.00 -12.97
CA ASP A 38 1.38 10.18 -12.23
C ASP A 38 0.28 9.85 -11.19
N SER A 39 0.01 8.56 -10.91
CA SER A 39 -1.09 8.12 -10.04
C SER A 39 -0.83 8.24 -8.53
N THR A 40 0.37 8.57 -8.11
CA THR A 40 0.80 8.60 -6.70
C THR A 40 0.71 7.25 -5.95
N ASN A 41 0.36 6.18 -6.63
CA ASN A 41 0.31 4.79 -6.16
C ASN A 41 1.22 3.89 -7.01
N GLN A 42 1.11 2.58 -6.78
CA GLN A 42 1.81 1.57 -7.55
C GLN A 42 1.26 1.51 -8.98
N ALA A 43 2.14 1.35 -9.93
CA ALA A 43 1.81 1.03 -11.31
C ALA A 43 2.79 0.00 -11.88
N VAL A 44 2.27 -0.88 -12.73
CA VAL A 44 3.08 -1.92 -13.37
C VAL A 44 2.66 -2.02 -14.84
N PRO A 45 3.61 -2.08 -15.80
CA PRO A 45 3.29 -2.27 -17.21
C PRO A 45 2.88 -3.73 -17.50
N PHE A 46 1.85 -4.17 -16.79
CA PHE A 46 1.36 -5.55 -16.73
C PHE A 46 -0.16 -5.58 -16.70
N PHE A 47 -0.76 -6.45 -17.52
CA PHE A 47 -2.17 -6.78 -17.47
C PHE A 47 -2.35 -8.28 -17.54
N VAL A 48 -3.34 -8.82 -16.83
CA VAL A 48 -3.65 -10.26 -16.77
C VAL A 48 -5.13 -10.50 -16.92
N SER A 49 -5.50 -11.57 -17.62
CA SER A 49 -6.90 -11.87 -17.95
C SER A 49 -7.42 -13.16 -17.34
N THR A 50 -8.74 -13.21 -17.19
CA THR A 50 -9.47 -14.42 -16.75
C THR A 50 -9.35 -15.59 -17.73
N LYS A 51 -8.99 -15.34 -18.99
CA LYS A 51 -8.77 -16.38 -20.01
C LYS A 51 -7.33 -16.89 -20.07
N GLY A 52 -6.54 -16.66 -19.01
CA GLY A 52 -5.18 -17.19 -18.92
C GLY A 52 -4.23 -16.54 -19.92
N ARG A 53 -4.36 -15.25 -20.13
CA ARG A 53 -3.44 -14.42 -20.93
C ARG A 53 -2.86 -13.32 -20.07
N TYR A 54 -1.64 -12.86 -20.41
CA TYR A 54 -1.10 -11.63 -19.82
C TYR A 54 -0.33 -10.80 -20.85
N ILE A 55 -0.27 -9.50 -20.59
CA ILE A 55 0.52 -8.52 -21.33
C ILE A 55 1.62 -8.01 -20.39
N TRP A 56 2.86 -7.98 -20.89
CA TRP A 56 4.02 -7.43 -20.19
C TRP A 56 4.83 -6.52 -21.10
N CYS A 57 5.40 -5.46 -20.54
CA CYS A 57 6.42 -4.65 -21.17
C CYS A 57 7.48 -4.22 -20.14
N GLU A 58 8.74 -4.16 -20.54
CA GLU A 58 9.83 -3.64 -19.69
C GLU A 58 9.70 -2.14 -19.44
N GLU A 59 9.10 -1.44 -20.40
CA GLU A 59 8.85 0.02 -20.34
C GLU A 59 7.34 0.29 -20.20
N GLY A 60 7.00 1.45 -19.66
CA GLY A 60 5.62 1.93 -19.68
C GLY A 60 5.09 2.14 -21.10
N PHE A 61 3.79 1.97 -21.32
CA PHE A 61 3.10 2.08 -22.59
C PHE A 61 1.76 2.80 -22.45
N LEU A 62 1.24 3.27 -23.58
CA LEU A 62 -0.14 3.74 -23.69
C LEU A 62 -1.01 2.58 -24.19
N LEU A 63 -2.06 2.25 -23.44
CA LEU A 63 -3.02 1.20 -23.74
C LEU A 63 -4.42 1.78 -23.84
N HIS A 64 -5.18 1.32 -24.83
CA HIS A 64 -6.59 1.69 -25.03
C HIS A 64 -7.44 0.43 -25.14
N PHE A 65 -8.45 0.31 -24.28
CA PHE A 65 -9.57 -0.61 -24.43
C PHE A 65 -10.65 0.09 -25.25
N GLY A 66 -11.10 -0.52 -26.36
CA GLY A 66 -12.15 0.06 -27.18
C GLY A 66 -12.55 -0.82 -28.36
N GLY A 67 -13.85 -0.82 -28.71
CA GLY A 67 -14.38 -1.59 -29.81
C GLY A 67 -14.09 -3.10 -29.75
N GLY A 68 -14.01 -3.68 -28.56
CA GLY A 68 -13.70 -5.10 -28.33
C GLY A 68 -12.22 -5.46 -28.52
N ASN A 69 -11.33 -4.47 -28.54
CA ASN A 69 -9.89 -4.68 -28.72
C ASN A 69 -9.07 -3.96 -27.63
N ILE A 70 -7.84 -4.45 -27.46
CA ILE A 70 -6.78 -3.76 -26.72
C ILE A 70 -5.79 -3.23 -27.76
N THR A 71 -5.58 -1.90 -27.78
CA THR A 71 -4.60 -1.25 -28.66
C THR A 71 -3.44 -0.70 -27.81
N ILE A 72 -2.19 -0.97 -28.20
CA ILE A 72 -1.00 -0.55 -27.47
C ILE A 72 -0.02 0.15 -28.44
N ASP A 73 0.53 1.29 -28.00
CA ASP A 73 1.39 2.18 -28.81
C ASP A 73 2.76 1.62 -29.14
N ARG A 74 3.16 0.50 -28.55
CA ARG A 74 4.46 -0.14 -28.77
C ARG A 74 4.38 -1.67 -28.85
N ASN A 75 5.54 -2.31 -29.03
CA ASN A 75 5.63 -3.76 -28.96
C ASN A 75 5.63 -4.19 -27.51
N VAL A 76 4.76 -5.14 -27.20
CA VAL A 76 4.60 -5.75 -25.88
C VAL A 76 4.62 -7.26 -26.01
N GLU A 77 4.89 -7.94 -24.93
CA GLU A 77 4.79 -9.38 -24.83
C GLU A 77 3.35 -9.76 -24.46
N LEU A 78 2.66 -10.47 -25.36
CA LEU A 78 1.40 -11.15 -25.06
C LEU A 78 1.69 -12.64 -24.89
N ARG A 79 1.42 -13.17 -23.71
CA ARG A 79 1.49 -14.61 -23.40
C ARG A 79 0.11 -15.18 -23.22
N GLU A 80 -0.07 -16.40 -23.71
CA GLU A 80 -1.34 -17.12 -23.73
C GLU A 80 -1.15 -18.59 -23.34
N GLY A 81 -2.24 -19.31 -23.13
CA GLY A 81 -2.23 -20.75 -22.87
C GLY A 81 -2.18 -21.13 -21.39
N TYR A 82 -2.33 -20.18 -20.50
CA TYR A 82 -2.53 -20.45 -19.08
C TYR A 82 -4.02 -20.67 -18.80
N VAL A 83 -4.35 -21.57 -17.89
CA VAL A 83 -5.74 -22.06 -17.74
C VAL A 83 -6.73 -20.94 -17.35
N ASN A 84 -6.31 -20.01 -16.50
CA ASN A 84 -7.14 -18.96 -15.90
C ASN A 84 -6.31 -17.79 -15.38
N LEU A 85 -6.94 -16.83 -14.70
CA LEU A 85 -6.33 -15.66 -14.08
C LEU A 85 -5.14 -16.04 -13.16
N LYS A 86 -5.32 -17.01 -12.26
CA LYS A 86 -4.29 -17.49 -11.34
C LYS A 86 -3.08 -18.05 -12.09
N GLY A 87 -3.32 -18.89 -13.07
CA GLY A 87 -2.26 -19.51 -13.88
C GLY A 87 -1.42 -18.49 -14.65
N ALA A 88 -2.07 -17.52 -15.30
CA ALA A 88 -1.39 -16.45 -16.03
C ALA A 88 -0.61 -15.53 -15.09
N TYR A 89 -1.19 -15.11 -13.96
CA TYR A 89 -0.54 -14.29 -12.98
C TYR A 89 0.73 -14.95 -12.40
N LEU A 90 0.63 -16.20 -11.96
CA LEU A 90 1.78 -16.93 -11.42
C LEU A 90 2.88 -17.21 -12.46
N ALA A 91 2.52 -17.35 -13.72
CA ALA A 91 3.49 -17.45 -14.80
C ALA A 91 4.24 -16.12 -14.97
N ALA A 92 3.53 -15.00 -15.01
CA ALA A 92 4.12 -13.67 -15.09
C ALA A 92 5.02 -13.37 -13.87
N CYS A 93 4.62 -13.75 -12.65
CA CYS A 93 5.46 -13.61 -11.46
C CYS A 93 6.82 -14.30 -11.66
N ARG A 94 6.81 -15.55 -12.11
CA ARG A 94 8.06 -16.30 -12.29
C ARG A 94 8.96 -15.73 -13.39
N GLU A 95 8.37 -15.15 -14.44
CA GLU A 95 9.11 -14.68 -15.60
C GLU A 95 9.61 -13.24 -15.45
N HIS A 96 8.79 -12.31 -14.93
CA HIS A 96 9.05 -10.88 -14.98
C HIS A 96 9.33 -10.24 -13.63
N PHE A 97 8.74 -10.75 -12.55
CA PHE A 97 8.92 -10.20 -11.19
C PHE A 97 8.98 -11.32 -10.13
N PRO A 98 10.02 -12.17 -10.20
CA PRO A 98 10.16 -13.31 -9.31
C PRO A 98 10.35 -12.85 -7.86
N PHE A 99 9.63 -13.50 -6.96
CA PHE A 99 9.78 -13.31 -5.52
C PHE A 99 11.07 -14.01 -5.04
N ARG A 100 11.73 -13.45 -4.01
CA ARG A 100 13.08 -13.84 -3.60
C ARG A 100 13.17 -14.45 -2.20
N GLU A 101 12.05 -14.95 -1.66
CA GLU A 101 11.94 -15.46 -0.28
C GLU A 101 12.34 -14.44 0.82
N ASN A 102 12.58 -13.18 0.44
CA ASN A 102 12.83 -12.12 1.38
C ASN A 102 11.49 -11.60 1.89
N THR A 103 11.32 -11.51 3.21
CA THR A 103 10.06 -11.06 3.81
C THR A 103 10.26 -9.74 4.56
N LEU A 104 9.20 -8.96 4.60
CA LEU A 104 9.05 -7.90 5.59
C LEU A 104 9.08 -8.49 7.00
N SER A 105 9.30 -7.62 8.00
CA SER A 105 9.14 -8.06 9.38
C SER A 105 7.76 -8.65 9.63
N ASP A 106 7.71 -9.77 10.35
CA ASP A 106 6.48 -10.43 10.76
C ASP A 106 5.52 -9.51 11.52
N GLU A 107 6.03 -8.45 12.15
CA GLU A 107 5.26 -7.52 12.96
C GLU A 107 4.23 -6.74 12.15
N PHE A 108 4.48 -6.47 10.87
CA PHE A 108 3.48 -5.85 9.98
C PHE A 108 2.21 -6.70 9.81
N PHE A 109 2.34 -8.02 9.91
CA PHE A 109 1.26 -8.97 9.68
C PHE A 109 0.53 -9.37 10.97
N LYS A 110 1.18 -9.23 12.12
CA LYS A 110 0.60 -9.60 13.43
C LYS A 110 -0.18 -8.46 14.05
N ASN A 111 0.44 -7.29 14.16
CA ASN A 111 -0.06 -6.15 14.92
C ASN A 111 -0.33 -4.94 14.02
N PRO A 112 -1.16 -3.97 14.46
CA PRO A 112 -1.33 -2.73 13.73
C PRO A 112 -0.05 -1.90 13.63
N VAL A 113 0.05 -1.13 12.56
CA VAL A 113 0.99 -0.02 12.41
C VAL A 113 0.34 1.25 12.96
N TYR A 114 1.08 2.06 13.70
CA TYR A 114 0.63 3.35 14.23
C TYR A 114 1.51 4.45 13.63
N ASN A 115 0.92 5.29 12.81
CA ASN A 115 1.60 6.42 12.20
C ASN A 115 1.26 7.70 12.95
N SER A 116 2.26 8.51 13.31
CA SER A 116 2.04 9.73 14.09
C SER A 116 1.52 10.92 13.27
N TRP A 117 1.32 10.77 11.94
CA TRP A 117 1.01 11.88 11.04
C TRP A 117 -0.25 12.67 11.42
N ILE A 118 -1.39 12.01 11.56
CA ILE A 118 -2.65 12.71 11.87
C ILE A 118 -2.68 13.27 13.30
N GLU A 119 -1.95 12.64 14.24
CA GLU A 119 -1.92 13.09 15.62
C GLU A 119 -0.98 14.30 15.84
N LEU A 120 0.19 14.29 15.22
CA LEU A 120 1.24 15.26 15.51
C LEU A 120 1.60 16.15 14.31
N THR A 121 1.23 15.76 13.09
CA THR A 121 1.55 16.47 11.84
C THR A 121 3.05 16.82 11.76
N PHE A 122 3.42 18.06 11.55
CA PHE A 122 4.81 18.54 11.55
C PHE A 122 5.39 18.80 12.96
N TRP A 123 4.61 18.59 14.02
CA TRP A 123 4.99 18.87 15.40
C TRP A 123 5.52 17.65 16.13
N GLN A 124 6.12 16.73 15.42
CA GLN A 124 6.76 15.54 15.96
C GLN A 124 7.77 15.92 17.06
N ASN A 125 7.65 15.34 18.25
CA ASN A 125 8.57 15.55 19.36
C ASN A 125 8.56 14.33 20.29
N GLU A 126 9.61 14.21 21.11
CA GLU A 126 9.87 13.07 22.00
C GLU A 126 8.74 12.84 23.02
N GLU A 127 8.26 13.91 23.65
CA GLU A 127 7.23 13.83 24.70
C GLU A 127 5.90 13.30 24.12
N ASP A 128 5.47 13.85 22.99
CA ASP A 128 4.21 13.48 22.36
C ASP A 128 4.25 12.06 21.76
N ILE A 129 5.40 11.65 21.22
CA ILE A 129 5.60 10.26 20.73
C ILE A 129 5.51 9.27 21.89
N LEU A 130 6.19 9.53 23.01
CA LEU A 130 6.10 8.66 24.19
C LEU A 130 4.68 8.61 24.74
N ARG A 131 4.00 9.76 24.81
CA ARG A 131 2.61 9.85 25.25
C ARG A 131 1.67 9.07 24.30
N TYR A 132 1.86 9.18 22.99
CA TYR A 132 1.06 8.43 22.02
C TYR A 132 1.25 6.92 22.19
N ALA A 133 2.48 6.44 22.37
CA ALA A 133 2.77 5.04 22.65
C ALA A 133 2.12 4.55 23.95
N ASP A 134 2.15 5.36 25.02
CA ASP A 134 1.49 5.02 26.28
C ASP A 134 -0.03 4.94 26.12
N GLN A 135 -0.63 5.89 25.42
CA GLN A 135 -2.07 5.91 25.16
C GLN A 135 -2.53 4.73 24.32
N ILE A 136 -1.75 4.25 23.35
CA ILE A 136 -2.06 3.03 22.61
C ILE A 136 -2.28 1.86 23.59
N LEU A 137 -1.33 1.64 24.50
CA LEU A 137 -1.39 0.53 25.46
C LEU A 137 -2.48 0.73 26.53
N GLU A 138 -2.61 1.92 27.09
CA GLU A 138 -3.59 2.26 28.10
C GLU A 138 -5.03 2.10 27.62
N ASN A 139 -5.26 2.30 26.32
CA ASN A 139 -6.56 2.11 25.70
C ASN A 139 -6.80 0.66 25.20
N GLY A 140 -5.88 -0.27 25.47
CA GLY A 140 -6.06 -1.69 25.19
C GLY A 140 -5.75 -2.09 23.74
N MET A 141 -5.03 -1.25 23.00
CA MET A 141 -4.46 -1.58 21.70
C MET A 141 -3.11 -2.29 21.89
N PRO A 142 -2.74 -3.28 21.05
CA PRO A 142 -1.44 -3.94 21.16
C PRO A 142 -0.30 -3.04 20.72
N ALA A 143 0.91 -3.28 21.25
CA ALA A 143 2.12 -2.73 20.64
C ALA A 143 2.31 -3.31 19.23
N GLY A 144 2.98 -2.56 18.36
CA GLY A 144 3.25 -2.95 16.98
C GLY A 144 4.34 -2.06 16.38
N VAL A 145 4.20 -1.65 15.13
CA VAL A 145 5.12 -0.72 14.49
C VAL A 145 4.68 0.71 14.76
N LEU A 146 5.52 1.52 15.38
CA LEU A 146 5.30 2.96 15.58
C LEU A 146 6.11 3.73 14.56
N MET A 147 5.44 4.48 13.71
CA MET A 147 6.04 5.28 12.66
C MET A 147 6.02 6.76 13.06
N ILE A 148 7.20 7.34 13.26
CA ILE A 148 7.37 8.77 13.47
C ILE A 148 7.42 9.43 12.10
N ASP A 149 6.37 10.17 11.75
CA ASP A 149 6.17 10.75 10.43
C ASP A 149 6.97 12.06 10.23
N ASP A 150 6.76 12.76 9.13
CA ASP A 150 7.51 13.97 8.74
C ASP A 150 7.60 15.01 9.87
N GLY A 151 8.72 15.70 9.92
CA GLY A 151 8.98 16.76 10.91
C GLY A 151 9.85 16.36 12.11
N TRP A 152 10.37 15.13 12.16
CA TRP A 152 11.27 14.67 13.24
C TRP A 152 12.71 15.18 13.10
N SER A 153 13.17 15.49 11.87
CA SER A 153 14.46 16.12 11.58
C SER A 153 14.32 17.64 11.41
N ASP A 154 15.43 18.39 11.36
CA ASP A 154 15.38 19.84 11.21
C ASP A 154 15.00 20.25 9.77
N TYR A 155 15.47 19.49 8.75
CA TYR A 155 15.18 19.70 7.34
C TYR A 155 15.57 18.47 6.51
N TYR A 156 15.03 18.35 5.31
CA TYR A 156 15.24 17.20 4.42
C TYR A 156 16.70 17.07 3.99
N GLY A 157 17.18 15.83 3.97
CA GLY A 157 18.57 15.48 3.69
C GLY A 157 19.48 15.51 4.91
N LYS A 158 19.01 16.00 6.06
CA LYS A 158 19.69 15.90 7.37
C LYS A 158 18.97 14.83 8.20
N TRP A 159 19.27 13.58 7.96
CA TRP A 159 18.62 12.45 8.64
C TRP A 159 19.25 12.20 10.00
N ILE A 160 19.03 13.14 10.91
CA ILE A 160 19.43 13.13 12.33
C ILE A 160 18.26 13.72 13.11
N PHE A 161 17.91 13.12 14.25
CA PHE A 161 16.88 13.69 15.13
C PHE A 161 17.16 15.16 15.48
N SER A 162 16.15 16.00 15.36
CA SER A 162 16.24 17.38 15.82
C SER A 162 16.51 17.40 17.33
N ARG A 163 17.61 18.02 17.73
CA ARG A 163 17.99 18.09 19.16
C ARG A 163 17.01 18.89 20.00
N GLU A 164 16.30 19.83 19.41
CA GLU A 164 15.27 20.60 20.08
C GLU A 164 14.02 19.77 20.34
N LYS A 165 13.60 18.97 19.37
CA LYS A 165 12.39 18.15 19.43
C LYS A 165 12.62 16.80 20.11
N PHE A 166 13.80 16.23 19.97
CA PHE A 166 14.19 14.90 20.45
C PHE A 166 15.53 14.94 21.18
N PRO A 167 15.59 15.60 22.37
CA PRO A 167 16.85 15.78 23.11
C PRO A 167 17.47 14.46 23.57
N HIS A 168 16.67 13.41 23.79
CA HIS A 168 17.10 12.10 24.28
C HIS A 168 16.60 10.96 23.35
N ALA A 169 16.77 11.12 22.03
CA ALA A 169 16.22 10.21 21.02
C ALA A 169 16.58 8.73 21.25
N GLU A 170 17.83 8.44 21.67
CA GLU A 170 18.26 7.07 21.93
C GLU A 170 17.56 6.46 23.15
N GLU A 171 17.33 7.22 24.21
CA GLU A 171 16.56 6.81 25.39
C GLU A 171 15.08 6.62 25.06
N MET A 172 14.51 7.51 24.22
CA MET A 172 13.15 7.36 23.71
C MET A 172 13.00 6.04 22.94
N LEU A 173 13.89 5.73 22.00
CA LEU A 173 13.88 4.49 21.23
C LEU A 173 13.95 3.26 22.15
N LYS A 174 14.86 3.24 23.13
CA LYS A 174 14.96 2.17 24.15
C LYS A 174 13.65 2.02 24.94
N THR A 175 13.03 3.13 25.30
CA THR A 175 11.74 3.13 26.01
C THR A 175 10.63 2.53 25.17
N LEU A 176 10.52 2.92 23.89
CA LEU A 176 9.54 2.38 22.95
C LEU A 176 9.74 0.87 22.73
N HIS A 177 10.99 0.43 22.52
CA HIS A 177 11.30 -1.00 22.42
C HIS A 177 10.95 -1.77 23.69
N SER A 178 11.21 -1.20 24.88
CA SER A 178 10.85 -1.84 26.17
C SER A 178 9.34 -2.03 26.35
N LYS A 179 8.53 -1.24 25.63
CA LYS A 179 7.05 -1.32 25.57
C LYS A 179 6.57 -2.26 24.45
N GLY A 180 7.49 -2.83 23.65
CA GLY A 180 7.18 -3.76 22.55
C GLY A 180 6.94 -3.10 21.20
N PHE A 181 7.22 -1.81 21.04
CA PHE A 181 7.12 -1.15 19.73
C PHE A 181 8.40 -1.31 18.91
N PHE A 182 8.24 -1.46 17.59
CA PHE A 182 9.30 -1.26 16.60
C PHE A 182 9.15 0.13 16.01
N VAL A 183 10.26 0.84 15.78
CA VAL A 183 10.20 2.26 15.42
C VAL A 183 10.70 2.50 14.00
N MET A 184 9.84 3.10 13.17
CA MET A 184 10.16 3.58 11.83
C MET A 184 10.18 5.10 11.77
N LEU A 185 10.99 5.64 10.86
CA LEU A 185 11.05 7.08 10.60
C LEU A 185 10.67 7.38 9.15
N TRP A 186 9.92 8.45 8.93
CA TRP A 186 9.63 8.97 7.62
C TRP A 186 10.88 9.61 6.98
N ILE A 187 11.14 9.31 5.72
CA ILE A 187 12.22 9.91 4.91
C ILE A 187 11.77 10.13 3.47
N CYS A 188 12.46 11.01 2.76
CA CYS A 188 12.25 11.28 1.34
C CYS A 188 13.59 11.41 0.59
N PRO A 189 13.60 11.32 -0.75
CA PRO A 189 14.82 11.47 -1.54
C PRO A 189 15.18 12.95 -1.84
N TYR A 190 14.66 13.87 -1.04
CA TYR A 190 14.85 15.30 -1.25
C TYR A 190 15.81 15.92 -0.23
N ILE A 191 16.43 17.04 -0.65
CA ILE A 191 17.32 17.84 0.19
C ILE A 191 16.85 19.30 0.14
N THR A 192 16.64 19.90 1.32
CA THR A 192 16.27 21.30 1.44
C THR A 192 17.38 22.21 0.86
N PRO A 193 17.09 23.12 -0.10
CA PRO A 193 18.06 24.04 -0.66
C PRO A 193 18.69 24.96 0.41
N ASP A 194 19.88 25.50 0.12
CA ASP A 194 20.65 26.41 0.97
C ASP A 194 21.14 25.85 2.32
N THR A 195 20.95 24.56 2.56
CA THR A 195 21.49 23.86 3.73
C THR A 195 22.94 23.40 3.51
N LEU A 196 23.60 23.01 4.58
CA LEU A 196 24.94 22.41 4.50
C LEU A 196 24.89 21.12 3.66
N GLN A 197 23.87 20.29 3.86
CA GLN A 197 23.66 19.02 3.15
C GLN A 197 23.49 19.27 1.65
N TYR A 198 22.75 20.29 1.26
CA TYR A 198 22.63 20.67 -0.17
C TYR A 198 23.99 21.06 -0.78
N ARG A 199 24.79 21.85 -0.05
CA ARG A 199 26.13 22.25 -0.52
C ARG A 199 27.07 21.07 -0.65
N GLN A 200 27.02 20.14 0.30
CA GLN A 200 27.78 18.88 0.25
C GLN A 200 27.33 18.01 -0.93
N ALA A 201 26.03 17.75 -1.07
CA ALA A 201 25.46 16.95 -2.15
C ALA A 201 25.79 17.54 -3.54
N LYS A 202 25.71 18.87 -3.67
CA LYS A 202 26.11 19.58 -4.89
C LYS A 202 27.62 19.42 -5.18
N ALA A 203 28.48 19.54 -4.17
CA ALA A 203 29.92 19.38 -4.34
C ALA A 203 30.32 17.93 -4.68
N MET A 204 29.58 16.95 -4.17
CA MET A 204 29.76 15.53 -4.47
C MET A 204 29.13 15.10 -5.81
N ASP A 205 28.41 15.99 -6.48
CA ASP A 205 27.69 15.73 -7.75
C ASP A 205 26.67 14.58 -7.66
N ILE A 206 25.92 14.54 -6.56
CA ILE A 206 24.93 13.47 -6.26
C ILE A 206 23.46 13.90 -6.42
N LEU A 207 23.22 15.08 -6.98
CA LEU A 207 21.88 15.61 -7.24
C LEU A 207 21.46 15.36 -8.69
N ILE A 208 20.18 15.15 -8.92
CA ILE A 208 19.59 15.23 -10.27
C ILE A 208 19.82 16.63 -10.81
N LYS A 209 20.08 16.76 -12.11
CA LYS A 209 20.34 18.03 -12.79
C LYS A 209 19.23 18.39 -13.76
N ASN A 210 19.07 19.68 -14.02
CA ASN A 210 18.31 20.19 -15.14
C ASN A 210 19.13 20.11 -16.44
N PRO A 211 18.57 20.40 -17.62
CA PRO A 211 19.30 20.40 -18.90
C PRO A 211 20.51 21.34 -18.96
N ASP A 212 20.53 22.41 -18.15
CA ASP A 212 21.67 23.33 -18.05
C ASP A 212 22.84 22.79 -17.21
N GLY A 213 22.70 21.56 -16.65
CA GLY A 213 23.71 20.91 -15.80
C GLY A 213 23.73 21.44 -14.35
N LYS A 214 22.75 22.22 -13.94
CA LYS A 214 22.59 22.68 -12.55
C LYS A 214 21.72 21.71 -11.76
N PRO A 215 21.86 21.67 -10.40
CA PRO A 215 20.94 20.88 -9.59
C PRO A 215 19.49 21.21 -9.91
N LEU A 216 18.69 20.16 -10.15
CA LEU A 216 17.24 20.27 -10.29
C LEU A 216 16.64 20.66 -8.95
N ILE A 217 15.87 21.74 -8.94
CA ILE A 217 15.02 22.13 -7.81
C ILE A 217 13.57 21.91 -8.27
N THR A 218 12.89 20.99 -7.63
CA THR A 218 11.51 20.63 -7.96
C THR A 218 10.54 21.08 -6.88
N GLU A 219 9.33 21.44 -7.29
CA GLU A 219 8.22 21.71 -6.38
C GLU A 219 7.48 20.38 -6.07
N TRP A 220 7.22 20.18 -4.81
CA TRP A 220 6.46 19.03 -4.31
C TRP A 220 5.57 19.50 -3.14
N TRP A 221 4.79 18.63 -2.48
CA TRP A 221 3.83 19.06 -1.45
C TRP A 221 4.45 19.82 -0.26
N ASN A 222 5.74 19.64 0.04
CA ASN A 222 6.47 20.37 1.08
C ASN A 222 7.36 21.49 0.53
N GLY A 223 6.99 22.10 -0.60
CA GLY A 223 7.68 23.24 -1.21
C GLY A 223 8.78 22.82 -2.18
N TRP A 224 9.91 23.55 -2.21
CA TRP A 224 10.96 23.39 -3.21
C TRP A 224 12.17 22.65 -2.63
N SER A 225 12.61 21.60 -3.29
CA SER A 225 13.74 20.78 -2.86
C SER A 225 14.61 20.31 -4.03
N ALA A 226 15.90 20.03 -3.73
CA ALA A 226 16.76 19.30 -4.65
C ALA A 226 16.53 17.80 -4.52
N ALA A 227 16.56 17.06 -5.63
CA ALA A 227 16.36 15.62 -5.63
C ALA A 227 17.68 14.85 -5.67
N LEU A 228 17.83 13.80 -4.86
CA LEU A 228 18.95 12.87 -4.91
C LEU A 228 18.91 12.07 -6.21
N ASN A 229 20.06 11.90 -6.83
CA ASN A 229 20.23 11.06 -8.01
C ASN A 229 20.50 9.61 -7.61
N LEU A 230 19.45 8.84 -7.35
CA LEU A 230 19.57 7.43 -6.91
C LEU A 230 20.17 6.49 -7.96
N SER A 231 20.33 6.95 -9.21
CA SER A 231 21.10 6.20 -10.22
C SER A 231 22.63 6.40 -10.07
N ASN A 232 23.05 7.32 -9.17
CA ASN A 232 24.44 7.52 -8.82
C ASN A 232 24.81 6.73 -7.55
N PRO A 233 25.72 5.74 -7.59
CA PRO A 233 26.11 4.98 -6.40
C PRO A 233 26.62 5.83 -5.25
N THR A 234 27.25 6.99 -5.53
CA THR A 234 27.71 7.91 -4.49
C THR A 234 26.55 8.54 -3.73
N ALA A 235 25.43 8.83 -4.41
CA ALA A 235 24.20 9.31 -3.76
C ALA A 235 23.60 8.26 -2.85
N VAL A 236 23.55 7.01 -3.33
CA VAL A 236 23.06 5.87 -2.56
C VAL A 236 23.92 5.65 -1.29
N ASN A 237 25.25 5.67 -1.41
CA ASN A 237 26.15 5.52 -0.27
C ASN A 237 26.00 6.67 0.73
N TRP A 238 25.88 7.92 0.26
CA TRP A 238 25.68 9.09 1.11
C TRP A 238 24.38 9.00 1.93
N LEU A 239 23.30 8.50 1.33
CA LEU A 239 22.05 8.25 2.05
C LEU A 239 22.20 7.08 3.02
N ASP A 240 22.82 5.97 2.58
CA ASP A 240 22.99 4.76 3.38
C ASP A 240 23.78 5.02 4.67
N GLU A 241 24.86 5.82 4.61
CA GLU A 241 25.63 6.22 5.80
C GLU A 241 24.75 6.90 6.86
N GLN A 242 23.83 7.78 6.46
CA GLN A 242 22.93 8.45 7.38
C GLN A 242 21.90 7.48 7.98
N LEU A 243 21.29 6.62 7.16
CA LEU A 243 20.27 5.68 7.63
C LEU A 243 20.87 4.58 8.53
N GLN A 244 22.10 4.11 8.26
CA GLN A 244 22.81 3.18 9.13
C GLN A 244 23.15 3.81 10.48
N ALA A 245 23.47 5.11 10.52
CA ALA A 245 23.66 5.82 11.79
C ALA A 245 22.38 5.86 12.65
N LEU A 246 21.21 6.05 12.03
CA LEU A 246 19.91 5.96 12.72
C LEU A 246 19.61 4.53 13.20
N ARG A 247 19.90 3.52 12.39
CA ARG A 247 19.76 2.13 12.81
C ARG A 247 20.66 1.78 13.99
N ALA A 248 21.87 2.31 14.02
CA ALA A 248 22.84 2.07 15.10
C ALA A 248 22.33 2.57 16.47
N ILE A 249 21.45 3.55 16.51
CA ILE A 249 20.84 4.06 17.76
C ILE A 249 19.48 3.42 18.08
N GLY A 250 18.98 2.50 17.24
CA GLY A 250 17.77 1.72 17.51
C GLY A 250 16.57 1.99 16.60
N VAL A 251 16.71 2.69 15.47
CA VAL A 251 15.65 2.79 14.47
C VAL A 251 15.53 1.46 13.71
N ASP A 252 14.34 0.88 13.63
CA ASP A 252 14.12 -0.43 12.98
C ASP A 252 13.97 -0.33 11.46
N GLY A 253 13.43 0.76 10.95
CA GLY A 253 13.27 0.98 9.51
C GLY A 253 12.69 2.33 9.14
N PHE A 254 12.15 2.42 7.90
CA PHE A 254 11.80 3.72 7.34
C PHE A 254 10.53 3.67 6.47
N LYS A 255 9.74 4.74 6.52
CA LYS A 255 8.73 5.08 5.52
C LYS A 255 9.43 5.88 4.42
N PHE A 256 9.51 5.29 3.24
CA PHE A 256 10.15 5.85 2.05
C PHE A 256 9.12 6.60 1.20
N ASP A 257 8.97 7.89 1.43
CA ASP A 257 7.96 8.73 0.77
C ASP A 257 8.59 9.70 -0.25
N GLY A 258 7.79 10.46 -0.97
CA GLY A 258 8.21 11.60 -1.76
C GLY A 258 8.87 11.32 -3.11
N ALA A 259 8.98 10.08 -3.56
CA ALA A 259 9.55 9.74 -4.87
C ALA A 259 8.48 9.66 -5.98
N ASP A 260 7.41 10.45 -5.88
CA ASP A 260 6.37 10.45 -6.89
C ASP A 260 6.90 10.93 -8.24
N VAL A 261 6.59 10.19 -9.28
CA VAL A 261 7.05 10.42 -10.65
C VAL A 261 6.70 11.82 -11.14
N LEU A 262 5.55 12.32 -10.71
CA LEU A 262 5.06 13.66 -11.09
C LEU A 262 6.00 14.82 -10.69
N TYR A 263 6.91 14.62 -9.71
CA TYR A 263 7.87 15.64 -9.29
C TYR A 263 9.20 15.58 -10.06
N TYR A 264 9.39 14.61 -10.94
CA TYR A 264 10.56 14.45 -11.77
C TYR A 264 10.23 14.85 -13.22
N PRO A 265 10.71 16.01 -13.75
CA PRO A 265 10.43 16.40 -15.10
C PRO A 265 11.10 15.46 -16.13
N ASP A 266 10.51 15.32 -17.31
CA ASP A 266 10.98 14.39 -18.34
C ASP A 266 12.36 14.75 -18.90
N ASP A 267 12.76 16.02 -18.81
CA ASP A 267 14.05 16.55 -19.26
C ASP A 267 15.13 16.53 -18.17
N MET A 268 14.87 15.89 -17.03
CA MET A 268 15.86 15.74 -15.96
C MET A 268 17.10 14.97 -16.46
N VAL A 269 18.27 15.36 -15.97
CA VAL A 269 19.54 14.71 -16.28
C VAL A 269 20.00 13.90 -15.08
N THR A 270 20.09 12.58 -15.27
CA THR A 270 20.50 11.60 -14.27
C THR A 270 21.78 10.86 -14.69
N ALA A 271 22.44 10.20 -13.77
CA ALA A 271 23.52 9.27 -14.10
C ALA A 271 22.92 8.06 -14.86
N GLY A 272 23.41 7.78 -16.07
CA GLY A 272 22.89 6.70 -16.89
C GLY A 272 21.59 6.99 -17.65
N GLY A 273 21.03 8.20 -17.56
CA GLY A 273 19.85 8.62 -18.34
C GLY A 273 18.55 7.90 -17.95
N VAL A 274 18.38 7.56 -16.66
CA VAL A 274 17.18 6.89 -16.17
C VAL A 274 15.96 7.83 -16.18
N THR A 275 14.80 7.26 -16.45
CA THR A 275 13.51 7.97 -16.50
C THR A 275 12.95 8.25 -15.09
N SER A 276 11.91 9.09 -15.01
CA SER A 276 11.18 9.36 -13.78
C SER A 276 10.55 8.09 -13.17
N ASN A 277 9.98 7.20 -13.98
CA ASN A 277 9.49 5.89 -13.55
C ASN A 277 10.61 5.03 -12.94
N GLU A 278 11.80 5.04 -13.54
CA GLU A 278 12.94 4.28 -13.03
C GLU A 278 13.51 4.87 -11.75
N MET A 279 13.45 6.21 -11.57
CA MET A 279 13.82 6.83 -10.28
C MET A 279 12.92 6.33 -9.14
N ALA A 280 11.61 6.25 -9.35
CA ALA A 280 10.68 5.65 -8.38
C ALA A 280 11.01 4.17 -8.11
N ARG A 281 11.35 3.39 -9.15
CA ARG A 281 11.79 1.99 -8.99
C ARG A 281 13.10 1.86 -8.22
N LEU A 282 14.06 2.76 -8.43
CA LEU A 282 15.32 2.77 -7.66
C LEU A 282 15.07 3.09 -6.18
N TRP A 283 14.11 3.96 -5.86
CA TRP A 283 13.69 4.22 -4.48
C TRP A 283 13.11 2.95 -3.83
N CYS A 284 12.26 2.22 -4.54
CA CYS A 284 11.74 0.92 -4.11
C CYS A 284 12.88 -0.10 -3.86
N ALA A 285 13.80 -0.23 -4.81
CA ALA A 285 14.94 -1.15 -4.69
C ALA A 285 15.89 -0.79 -3.53
N TYR A 286 15.99 0.51 -3.20
CA TYR A 286 16.72 0.94 -2.03
C TYR A 286 15.99 0.57 -0.73
N ALA A 287 14.69 0.78 -0.67
CA ALA A 287 13.84 0.48 0.47
C ALA A 287 13.80 -1.03 0.81
N GLU A 288 13.86 -1.90 -0.20
CA GLU A 288 13.85 -3.37 -0.04
C GLU A 288 15.00 -3.90 0.86
N LYS A 289 16.07 -3.12 1.07
CA LYS A 289 17.16 -3.47 1.97
C LYS A 289 16.75 -3.54 3.45
N PHE A 290 15.62 -2.94 3.80
CA PHE A 290 15.16 -2.81 5.17
C PHE A 290 13.95 -3.71 5.42
N PRO A 291 13.95 -4.59 6.46
CA PRO A 291 12.81 -5.44 6.77
C PRO A 291 11.59 -4.67 7.31
N PHE A 292 11.81 -3.47 7.82
CA PHE A 292 10.77 -2.50 8.14
C PHE A 292 10.83 -1.38 7.10
N ASN A 293 9.99 -1.45 6.10
CA ASN A 293 9.85 -0.42 5.07
C ASN A 293 8.38 -0.18 4.75
N GLU A 294 8.05 1.04 4.37
CA GLU A 294 6.76 1.41 3.81
C GLU A 294 6.97 2.31 2.60
N LEU A 295 6.22 2.06 1.53
CA LEU A 295 6.17 2.92 0.35
C LEU A 295 4.71 3.11 -0.07
N ARG A 296 4.47 4.22 -0.74
CA ARG A 296 3.18 4.53 -1.37
C ARG A 296 3.29 4.48 -2.88
N MET A 297 4.33 5.09 -3.41
CA MET A 297 4.62 5.19 -4.83
C MET A 297 5.55 4.07 -5.29
N ALA A 298 5.21 3.42 -6.41
CA ALA A 298 6.08 2.45 -7.06
C ALA A 298 5.82 2.37 -8.56
N PHE A 299 6.85 2.10 -9.34
CA PHE A 299 6.72 1.70 -10.73
C PHE A 299 7.49 0.40 -10.97
N LYS A 300 6.82 -0.61 -11.53
CA LYS A 300 7.43 -1.92 -11.86
C LYS A 300 8.25 -2.51 -10.69
N ALA A 301 7.67 -2.47 -9.48
CA ALA A 301 8.29 -3.00 -8.26
C ALA A 301 7.62 -4.30 -7.76
N GLY A 302 6.87 -4.97 -8.63
CA GLY A 302 6.30 -6.29 -8.34
C GLY A 302 7.40 -7.29 -7.96
N GLY A 303 7.11 -8.19 -7.00
CA GLY A 303 8.04 -9.19 -6.52
C GLY A 303 9.05 -8.71 -5.47
N MET A 304 9.13 -7.42 -5.21
CA MET A 304 9.97 -6.86 -4.13
C MET A 304 9.28 -7.02 -2.77
N SER A 305 10.10 -7.19 -1.72
CA SER A 305 9.62 -7.27 -0.33
C SER A 305 9.35 -5.88 0.25
N LEU A 306 8.24 -5.27 -0.17
CA LEU A 306 7.86 -3.91 0.18
C LEU A 306 6.46 -3.88 0.81
N MET A 307 6.31 -3.21 1.94
CA MET A 307 5.00 -2.84 2.45
C MET A 307 4.48 -1.67 1.61
N GLN A 308 3.44 -1.93 0.84
CA GLN A 308 2.85 -0.97 -0.10
C GLN A 308 1.55 -0.42 0.45
N ARG A 309 1.59 0.79 1.00
CA ARG A 309 0.37 1.49 1.42
C ARG A 309 -0.31 2.15 0.20
N LEU A 310 -1.63 2.20 0.18
CA LEU A 310 -2.35 3.07 -0.76
C LEU A 310 -2.05 4.54 -0.47
N CYS A 311 -2.19 5.42 -1.47
CA CYS A 311 -2.13 6.85 -1.23
C CYS A 311 -3.21 7.29 -0.24
N ASP A 312 -2.98 8.44 0.38
CA ASP A 312 -3.90 9.03 1.34
C ASP A 312 -5.30 9.15 0.76
N LYS A 313 -6.28 8.61 1.47
CA LYS A 313 -7.69 8.60 1.07
C LYS A 313 -8.48 9.65 1.83
N PRO A 314 -9.42 10.32 1.18
CA PRO A 314 -10.32 11.23 1.87
C PRO A 314 -11.29 10.48 2.79
N HIS A 315 -11.67 11.10 3.90
CA HIS A 315 -12.65 10.58 4.84
C HIS A 315 -14.09 10.74 4.26
N ASN A 316 -14.44 9.93 3.27
CA ASN A 316 -15.75 9.94 2.62
C ASN A 316 -16.20 8.55 2.14
N TRP A 317 -17.50 8.43 1.81
CA TRP A 317 -18.15 7.20 1.35
C TRP A 317 -18.02 6.95 -0.16
N GLY A 318 -17.26 7.77 -0.87
CA GLY A 318 -17.11 7.72 -2.33
C GLY A 318 -16.10 6.70 -2.82
N GLU A 319 -15.94 6.66 -4.15
CA GLU A 319 -14.98 5.80 -4.86
C GLU A 319 -13.53 6.28 -4.73
N GLU A 320 -13.30 7.47 -4.20
CA GLU A 320 -11.98 7.98 -3.83
C GLU A 320 -11.64 7.67 -2.37
N GLY A 321 -12.67 7.45 -1.53
CA GLY A 321 -12.56 7.14 -0.11
C GLY A 321 -12.70 5.65 0.19
N ILE A 322 -13.66 5.32 1.07
CA ILE A 322 -13.80 3.96 1.62
C ILE A 322 -14.08 2.88 0.55
N ARG A 323 -14.78 3.23 -0.54
CA ARG A 323 -15.11 2.25 -1.60
C ARG A 323 -13.91 1.86 -2.44
N ALA A 324 -12.83 2.65 -2.47
CA ALA A 324 -11.59 2.32 -3.17
C ALA A 324 -10.68 1.37 -2.38
N LEU A 325 -10.81 1.31 -1.05
CA LEU A 325 -9.86 0.60 -0.18
C LEU A 325 -9.65 -0.86 -0.58
N LEU A 326 -10.74 -1.59 -0.77
CA LEU A 326 -10.66 -3.01 -1.11
C LEU A 326 -10.27 -3.24 -2.57
N PRO A 327 -10.92 -2.62 -3.58
CA PRO A 327 -10.51 -2.79 -4.99
C PRO A 327 -9.05 -2.46 -5.24
N ASP A 328 -8.54 -1.33 -4.70
CA ASP A 328 -7.15 -0.92 -4.88
C ASP A 328 -6.19 -1.89 -4.16
N THR A 329 -6.54 -2.41 -2.96
CA THR A 329 -5.70 -3.41 -2.26
C THR A 329 -5.69 -4.76 -2.99
N LEU A 330 -6.81 -5.20 -3.57
CA LEU A 330 -6.85 -6.41 -4.40
C LEU A 330 -6.01 -6.26 -5.67
N MET A 331 -6.00 -5.06 -6.25
CA MET A 331 -5.17 -4.75 -7.41
C MET A 331 -3.68 -4.75 -7.04
N GLN A 332 -3.29 -4.25 -5.86
CA GLN A 332 -1.92 -4.41 -5.37
C GLN A 332 -1.51 -5.89 -5.43
N GLY A 333 -2.35 -6.78 -4.89
CA GLY A 333 -2.08 -8.22 -4.89
C GLY A 333 -1.80 -8.77 -6.29
N ILE A 334 -2.68 -8.48 -7.26
CA ILE A 334 -2.58 -9.05 -8.62
C ILE A 334 -1.57 -8.31 -9.52
N THR A 335 -0.98 -7.22 -9.06
CA THR A 335 0.11 -6.53 -9.74
C THR A 335 1.48 -6.78 -9.09
N GLY A 336 1.58 -7.82 -8.23
CA GLY A 336 2.83 -8.27 -7.64
C GLY A 336 3.20 -7.58 -6.31
N HIS A 337 2.24 -6.95 -5.64
CA HIS A 337 2.42 -6.27 -4.34
C HIS A 337 1.53 -6.93 -3.26
N PRO A 338 1.84 -8.14 -2.79
CA PRO A 338 0.96 -8.89 -1.89
C PRO A 338 0.92 -8.32 -0.45
N PHE A 339 1.85 -7.45 -0.07
CA PHE A 339 1.99 -6.89 1.27
C PHE A 339 1.33 -5.51 1.38
N GLY A 340 0.08 -5.42 0.93
CA GLY A 340 -0.67 -4.18 0.82
C GLY A 340 -1.25 -3.67 2.15
N SER A 341 -1.40 -2.35 2.25
CA SER A 341 -2.16 -1.66 3.30
C SER A 341 -3.19 -0.72 2.68
N PRO A 342 -4.45 -0.76 3.13
CA PRO A 342 -5.54 0.03 2.52
C PRO A 342 -5.57 1.49 2.98
N ASP A 343 -4.43 2.08 3.30
CA ASP A 343 -4.28 3.40 3.92
C ASP A 343 -4.49 3.40 5.45
N MET A 344 -4.28 4.54 6.06
CA MET A 344 -4.51 4.79 7.49
C MET A 344 -6.01 4.82 7.80
N ILE A 345 -6.43 4.10 8.81
CA ILE A 345 -7.85 4.00 9.19
C ILE A 345 -8.40 5.38 9.55
N GLY A 346 -9.51 5.72 8.91
CA GLY A 346 -10.13 7.05 8.95
C GLY A 346 -9.78 7.91 7.73
N GLY A 347 -8.77 7.53 6.97
CA GLY A 347 -8.23 8.25 5.82
C GLY A 347 -6.96 9.02 6.18
N GLY A 348 -5.98 9.02 5.27
CA GLY A 348 -4.68 9.65 5.46
C GLY A 348 -4.59 11.07 4.92
N GLU A 349 -5.59 11.55 4.19
CA GLU A 349 -5.58 12.90 3.62
C GLU A 349 -5.67 13.96 4.72
N TYR A 350 -4.53 14.52 5.05
CA TYR A 350 -4.37 15.46 6.16
C TYR A 350 -5.34 16.65 6.12
N VAL A 351 -5.43 17.34 4.99
CA VAL A 351 -6.29 18.54 4.84
C VAL A 351 -7.75 18.16 5.04
N ASN A 352 -8.21 17.10 4.38
CA ASN A 352 -9.59 16.63 4.47
C ASN A 352 -9.92 16.15 5.89
N PHE A 353 -9.02 15.40 6.53
CA PHE A 353 -9.20 14.94 7.90
C PHE A 353 -9.27 16.09 8.89
N GLN A 354 -8.42 17.11 8.77
CA GLN A 354 -8.42 18.29 9.63
C GLN A 354 -9.69 19.14 9.47
N GLU A 355 -10.16 19.35 8.25
CA GLU A 355 -11.41 20.06 7.97
C GLU A 355 -12.62 19.33 8.56
N ASN A 356 -12.61 18.02 8.59
CA ASN A 356 -13.69 17.18 9.08
C ASN A 356 -13.53 16.74 10.55
N SER A 357 -12.46 17.10 11.24
CA SER A 357 -12.17 16.61 12.59
C SER A 357 -13.26 16.90 13.62
N GLY A 358 -13.98 18.01 13.48
CA GLY A 358 -15.13 18.37 14.32
C GLY A 358 -16.43 17.63 13.99
N ASN A 359 -16.51 16.99 12.84
CA ASN A 359 -17.68 16.28 12.32
C ASN A 359 -17.32 14.90 11.79
N LEU A 360 -16.35 14.24 12.42
CA LEU A 360 -15.87 12.92 12.02
C LEU A 360 -17.04 11.93 11.91
N ASP A 361 -17.19 11.28 10.76
CA ASP A 361 -18.15 10.20 10.57
C ASP A 361 -17.63 8.93 11.25
N GLN A 362 -18.12 8.69 12.47
CA GLN A 362 -17.68 7.55 13.28
C GLN A 362 -18.04 6.19 12.64
N GLU A 363 -19.14 6.13 11.90
CA GLU A 363 -19.51 4.92 11.17
C GLU A 363 -18.49 4.63 10.06
N LEU A 364 -18.09 5.64 9.31
CA LEU A 364 -17.07 5.49 8.27
C LEU A 364 -15.74 5.01 8.85
N PHE A 365 -15.32 5.58 9.98
CA PHE A 365 -14.09 5.18 10.66
C PHE A 365 -14.14 3.70 11.08
N ASN A 366 -15.27 3.27 11.66
CA ASN A 366 -15.49 1.87 12.03
C ASN A 366 -15.46 0.93 10.81
N ARG A 367 -16.16 1.29 9.73
CA ARG A 367 -16.15 0.51 8.48
C ARG A 367 -14.77 0.40 7.87
N HIS A 368 -13.97 1.47 7.90
CA HIS A 368 -12.58 1.41 7.46
C HIS A 368 -11.77 0.41 8.28
N SER A 369 -11.93 0.40 9.61
CA SER A 369 -11.29 -0.60 10.49
C SER A 369 -11.74 -2.03 10.17
N GLU A 370 -13.03 -2.26 9.94
CA GLU A 370 -13.60 -3.55 9.53
C GLU A 370 -13.02 -4.03 8.17
N ILE A 371 -12.78 -3.11 7.23
CA ILE A 371 -12.13 -3.43 5.94
C ILE A 371 -10.66 -3.83 6.18
N ALA A 372 -9.93 -3.03 6.96
CA ALA A 372 -8.48 -3.17 7.11
C ALA A 372 -8.06 -4.36 7.97
N CYS A 373 -8.90 -4.81 8.92
CA CYS A 373 -8.48 -5.76 9.96
C CYS A 373 -8.02 -7.13 9.44
N LEU A 374 -8.54 -7.59 8.31
CA LEU A 374 -8.14 -8.86 7.67
C LEU A 374 -7.37 -8.67 6.35
N LEU A 375 -7.05 -7.43 5.97
CA LEU A 375 -6.11 -7.17 4.90
C LEU A 375 -4.66 -7.36 5.38
N PRO A 376 -3.67 -7.47 4.49
CA PRO A 376 -2.31 -7.85 4.88
C PRO A 376 -1.72 -6.96 5.98
N VAL A 377 -1.82 -5.64 5.87
CA VAL A 377 -1.35 -4.69 6.89
C VAL A 377 -2.48 -3.77 7.33
N MET A 378 -2.65 -3.60 8.64
CA MET A 378 -3.62 -2.70 9.25
C MET A 378 -2.88 -1.49 9.84
N GLN A 379 -3.28 -0.25 9.49
CA GLN A 379 -2.58 0.96 9.93
C GLN A 379 -3.54 1.99 10.51
N PHE A 380 -3.20 2.54 11.68
CA PHE A 380 -3.83 3.70 12.29
C PHE A 380 -2.93 4.93 12.17
N SER A 381 -3.54 6.12 12.12
CA SER A 381 -2.86 7.39 12.33
C SER A 381 -3.63 8.24 13.32
N ALA A 382 -4.88 8.61 13.06
CA ALA A 382 -5.74 9.20 14.06
C ALA A 382 -5.92 8.23 15.24
N ALA A 383 -5.74 8.73 16.48
CA ALA A 383 -5.95 7.97 17.70
C ALA A 383 -7.45 7.69 17.91
N PRO A 384 -7.93 6.44 17.73
CA PRO A 384 -9.37 6.17 17.75
C PRO A 384 -10.01 6.48 19.11
N TRP A 385 -9.30 6.29 20.22
CA TRP A 385 -9.79 6.65 21.57
C TRP A 385 -9.98 8.15 21.78
N ARG A 386 -9.31 9.01 20.99
CA ARG A 386 -9.45 10.46 21.02
C ARG A 386 -10.60 10.96 20.14
N VAL A 387 -10.75 10.38 18.97
CA VAL A 387 -11.66 10.91 17.93
C VAL A 387 -13.04 10.26 17.92
N LEU A 388 -13.21 9.09 18.58
CA LEU A 388 -14.47 8.35 18.59
C LEU A 388 -15.15 8.38 19.96
N GLY A 389 -16.48 8.28 19.96
CA GLY A 389 -17.23 7.96 21.14
C GLY A 389 -17.00 6.53 21.64
N ARG A 390 -17.32 6.25 22.88
CA ARG A 390 -17.02 4.95 23.53
C ARG A 390 -17.54 3.74 22.74
N GLU A 391 -18.78 3.79 22.28
CA GLU A 391 -19.38 2.69 21.51
C GLU A 391 -18.63 2.41 20.20
N SER A 392 -18.28 3.47 19.45
CA SER A 392 -17.50 3.34 18.21
C SER A 392 -16.08 2.84 18.49
N TYR A 393 -15.46 3.28 19.58
CA TYR A 393 -14.15 2.79 19.96
C TYR A 393 -14.17 1.30 20.35
N ASP A 394 -15.20 0.84 21.06
CA ASP A 394 -15.35 -0.57 21.37
C ASP A 394 -15.46 -1.46 20.12
N ARG A 395 -15.99 -0.95 19.02
CA ARG A 395 -15.99 -1.60 17.69
C ARG A 395 -14.58 -1.71 17.11
N ILE A 396 -13.76 -0.66 17.24
CA ILE A 396 -12.35 -0.71 16.81
C ILE A 396 -11.61 -1.82 17.56
N LEU A 397 -11.80 -1.92 18.87
CA LEU A 397 -11.17 -2.99 19.66
C LEU A 397 -11.59 -4.39 19.21
N LYS A 398 -12.84 -4.58 18.75
CA LYS A 398 -13.29 -5.85 18.17
C LYS A 398 -12.58 -6.15 16.84
N SER A 399 -12.47 -5.18 15.94
CA SER A 399 -11.70 -5.33 14.69
C SER A 399 -10.24 -5.71 14.97
N VAL A 400 -9.60 -5.07 15.96
CA VAL A 400 -8.21 -5.39 16.35
C VAL A 400 -8.11 -6.81 16.94
N LYS A 401 -9.06 -7.23 17.77
CA LYS A 401 -9.11 -8.61 18.29
C LYS A 401 -9.37 -9.64 17.19
N LEU A 402 -10.17 -9.28 16.17
CA LEU A 402 -10.37 -10.14 15.02
C LEU A 402 -9.05 -10.33 14.29
N ARG A 403 -8.28 -9.24 14.03
CA ARG A 403 -6.94 -9.35 13.45
C ARG A 403 -6.03 -10.27 14.27
N GLU A 404 -5.97 -10.11 15.58
CA GLU A 404 -5.17 -10.96 16.47
C GLU A 404 -5.54 -12.46 16.28
N ARG A 405 -6.84 -12.80 16.18
CA ARG A 405 -7.32 -14.15 15.92
C ARG A 405 -6.83 -14.74 14.61
N TYR A 406 -6.73 -13.92 13.55
CA TYR A 406 -6.28 -14.34 12.22
C TYR A 406 -4.81 -14.05 11.95
N ALA A 407 -4.06 -13.45 12.88
CA ALA A 407 -2.66 -13.03 12.68
C ALA A 407 -1.75 -14.19 12.22
N ALA A 408 -1.92 -15.38 12.80
CA ALA A 408 -1.14 -16.56 12.42
C ALA A 408 -1.41 -16.97 10.96
N ARG A 409 -2.68 -16.90 10.50
CA ARG A 409 -3.05 -17.23 9.12
C ARG A 409 -2.54 -16.16 8.15
N ILE A 410 -2.67 -14.88 8.48
CA ILE A 410 -2.15 -13.77 7.67
C ILE A 410 -0.63 -13.89 7.52
N LEU A 411 0.09 -14.20 8.60
CA LEU A 411 1.53 -14.42 8.59
C LEU A 411 1.95 -15.62 7.74
N GLU A 412 1.25 -16.75 7.84
CA GLU A 412 1.46 -17.92 6.99
C GLU A 412 1.30 -17.55 5.50
N LEU A 413 0.23 -16.82 5.16
CA LEU A 413 -0.01 -16.35 3.80
C LEU A 413 1.04 -15.34 3.33
N ALA A 414 1.57 -14.49 4.22
CA ALA A 414 2.65 -13.56 3.90
C ALA A 414 3.95 -14.31 3.56
N HIS A 415 4.31 -15.32 4.35
CA HIS A 415 5.46 -16.19 4.04
C HIS A 415 5.25 -17.01 2.77
N HIS A 416 4.00 -17.44 2.51
CA HIS A 416 3.67 -18.12 1.25
C HIS A 416 3.81 -17.17 0.06
N ALA A 417 3.27 -15.95 0.16
CA ALA A 417 3.35 -14.91 -0.87
C ALA A 417 4.81 -14.56 -1.20
N ALA A 418 5.69 -14.45 -0.19
CA ALA A 418 7.12 -14.19 -0.38
C ALA A 418 7.85 -15.27 -1.21
N ARG A 419 7.34 -16.49 -1.23
CA ARG A 419 7.91 -17.60 -2.02
C ARG A 419 7.28 -17.76 -3.39
N THR A 420 5.98 -17.51 -3.50
CA THR A 420 5.18 -17.90 -4.68
C THR A 420 4.68 -16.72 -5.50
N GLY A 421 4.56 -15.54 -4.86
CA GLY A 421 3.86 -14.38 -5.42
C GLY A 421 2.34 -14.44 -5.27
N GLU A 422 1.75 -15.52 -4.73
CA GLU A 422 0.30 -15.57 -4.53
C GLU A 422 -0.16 -14.44 -3.60
N PRO A 423 -1.17 -13.64 -3.98
CA PRO A 423 -1.69 -12.58 -3.11
C PRO A 423 -2.22 -13.13 -1.78
N ILE A 424 -2.08 -12.35 -0.71
CA ILE A 424 -2.68 -12.67 0.61
C ILE A 424 -4.18 -12.45 0.54
N ALA A 425 -4.61 -11.25 0.11
CA ALA A 425 -5.99 -10.93 -0.21
C ALA A 425 -6.21 -11.12 -1.72
N ARG A 426 -7.19 -11.92 -2.11
CA ARG A 426 -7.35 -12.38 -3.49
C ARG A 426 -8.72 -12.01 -4.04
N TYR A 427 -8.77 -11.64 -5.32
CA TYR A 427 -10.05 -11.53 -6.03
C TYR A 427 -10.81 -12.85 -5.98
N MET A 428 -12.14 -12.79 -5.93
CA MET A 428 -12.99 -13.97 -6.01
C MET A 428 -12.75 -14.76 -7.30
N ALA A 429 -12.59 -14.06 -8.43
CA ALA A 429 -12.28 -14.66 -9.73
C ALA A 429 -10.91 -15.37 -9.79
N TYR A 430 -9.98 -15.02 -8.91
CA TYR A 430 -8.67 -15.67 -8.81
C TYR A 430 -8.80 -17.10 -8.24
N GLU A 431 -9.63 -17.29 -7.21
CA GLU A 431 -9.84 -18.60 -6.55
C GLU A 431 -10.98 -19.40 -7.19
N PHE A 432 -11.98 -18.74 -7.76
CA PHE A 432 -13.18 -19.37 -8.35
C PHE A 432 -13.38 -18.91 -9.80
N PRO A 433 -12.53 -19.34 -10.74
CA PRO A 433 -12.53 -18.84 -12.12
C PRO A 433 -13.83 -19.15 -12.92
N GLU A 434 -14.60 -20.16 -12.51
CA GLU A 434 -15.86 -20.53 -13.15
C GLU A 434 -17.10 -19.96 -12.44
N GLY A 435 -16.88 -19.10 -11.44
CA GLY A 435 -17.95 -18.64 -10.53
C GLY A 435 -18.73 -17.42 -11.02
N GLY A 436 -18.28 -16.73 -12.07
CA GLY A 436 -18.89 -15.47 -12.51
C GLY A 436 -18.60 -14.30 -11.56
N TYR A 437 -17.45 -14.33 -10.87
CA TYR A 437 -17.09 -13.35 -9.85
C TYR A 437 -16.13 -12.26 -10.35
N GLU A 438 -15.97 -12.09 -11.64
CA GLU A 438 -14.99 -11.21 -12.24
C GLU A 438 -15.15 -9.74 -11.80
N ARG A 439 -16.39 -9.30 -11.60
CA ARG A 439 -16.73 -7.93 -11.16
C ARG A 439 -16.97 -7.80 -9.67
N VAL A 440 -16.75 -8.85 -8.89
CA VAL A 440 -16.89 -8.83 -7.44
C VAL A 440 -15.62 -8.26 -6.83
N ASN A 441 -15.68 -7.02 -6.35
CA ASN A 441 -14.54 -6.26 -5.81
C ASN A 441 -14.80 -5.64 -4.41
N ASP A 442 -15.93 -6.01 -3.78
CA ASP A 442 -16.35 -5.56 -2.45
C ASP A 442 -16.31 -6.69 -1.40
N GLN A 443 -15.72 -7.83 -1.78
CA GLN A 443 -15.36 -8.98 -0.95
C GLN A 443 -14.13 -9.67 -1.52
N PHE A 444 -13.43 -10.46 -0.70
CA PHE A 444 -12.18 -11.10 -1.09
C PHE A 444 -12.00 -12.46 -0.42
N MET A 445 -11.06 -13.24 -0.94
CA MET A 445 -10.55 -14.42 -0.26
C MET A 445 -9.25 -14.07 0.48
N LEU A 446 -9.19 -14.33 1.76
CA LEU A 446 -7.97 -14.36 2.55
C LEU A 446 -7.38 -15.78 2.42
N GLY A 447 -6.37 -15.91 1.56
CA GLY A 447 -5.94 -17.22 1.09
C GLY A 447 -6.98 -17.91 0.22
N GLU A 448 -7.09 -19.24 0.35
CA GLU A 448 -8.01 -20.08 -0.45
C GLU A 448 -9.27 -20.53 0.32
N ASP A 449 -9.34 -20.24 1.61
CA ASP A 449 -10.28 -20.88 2.54
C ASP A 449 -11.12 -19.90 3.38
N ILE A 450 -10.81 -18.61 3.41
CA ILE A 450 -11.55 -17.62 4.20
C ILE A 450 -12.12 -16.55 3.29
N LEU A 451 -13.44 -16.44 3.22
CA LEU A 451 -14.13 -15.37 2.50
C LEU A 451 -14.43 -14.21 3.47
N VAL A 452 -14.05 -13.01 3.07
CA VAL A 452 -14.27 -11.77 3.83
C VAL A 452 -15.10 -10.80 2.98
N ALA A 453 -16.23 -10.34 3.52
CA ALA A 453 -17.07 -9.35 2.85
C ALA A 453 -17.31 -8.14 3.76
N THR A 454 -17.14 -6.94 3.18
CA THR A 454 -17.14 -5.67 3.90
C THR A 454 -18.38 -4.85 3.55
N ILE A 455 -18.80 -3.95 4.44
CA ILE A 455 -19.88 -2.99 4.18
C ILE A 455 -19.26 -1.62 3.92
N CYS A 456 -19.45 -1.11 2.70
CA CYS A 456 -18.94 0.19 2.26
C CYS A 456 -20.06 1.21 2.01
N GLU A 457 -21.27 0.97 2.55
CA GLU A 457 -22.42 1.84 2.43
C GLU A 457 -22.90 2.33 3.80
N LYS A 458 -23.11 3.63 3.93
CA LYS A 458 -23.56 4.25 5.18
C LYS A 458 -24.95 3.73 5.62
N GLY A 459 -25.08 3.42 6.91
CA GLY A 459 -26.32 2.98 7.53
C GLY A 459 -26.75 1.54 7.20
N ARG A 460 -25.93 0.79 6.46
CA ARG A 460 -26.20 -0.62 6.18
C ARG A 460 -25.74 -1.51 7.32
N THR A 461 -26.59 -2.47 7.69
CA THR A 461 -26.29 -3.47 8.73
C THR A 461 -26.18 -4.88 8.18
N SER A 462 -26.57 -5.12 6.92
CA SER A 462 -26.43 -6.38 6.18
C SER A 462 -26.04 -6.10 4.73
N ARG A 463 -25.57 -7.12 4.04
CA ARG A 463 -25.33 -7.07 2.59
C ARG A 463 -25.50 -8.42 1.94
N ASN A 464 -25.71 -8.42 0.63
CA ASN A 464 -25.60 -9.62 -0.19
C ASN A 464 -24.12 -10.00 -0.39
N VAL A 465 -23.77 -11.24 -0.07
CA VAL A 465 -22.44 -11.82 -0.23
C VAL A 465 -22.51 -12.90 -1.32
N ALA A 466 -21.62 -12.85 -2.28
CA ALA A 466 -21.47 -13.89 -3.29
C ALA A 466 -20.71 -15.07 -2.66
N VAL A 467 -21.44 -16.06 -2.15
CA VAL A 467 -20.86 -17.21 -1.45
C VAL A 467 -20.60 -18.32 -2.48
N PRO A 468 -19.35 -18.73 -2.69
CA PRO A 468 -19.04 -19.80 -3.65
C PRO A 468 -19.68 -21.13 -3.30
N LYS A 469 -19.87 -21.97 -4.30
CA LYS A 469 -20.42 -23.31 -4.11
C LYS A 469 -19.60 -24.12 -3.11
N GLY A 470 -20.28 -24.74 -2.16
CA GLY A 470 -19.67 -25.57 -1.12
C GLY A 470 -20.26 -25.31 0.27
N LYS A 471 -19.57 -25.86 1.26
CA LYS A 471 -19.93 -25.68 2.68
C LYS A 471 -19.05 -24.60 3.32
N TRP A 472 -19.69 -23.70 4.02
CA TRP A 472 -19.05 -22.57 4.70
C TRP A 472 -19.50 -22.47 6.14
N CYS A 473 -18.59 -22.21 7.05
CA CYS A 473 -18.91 -21.91 8.45
C CYS A 473 -19.06 -20.41 8.61
N PHE A 474 -20.25 -19.97 8.96
CA PHE A 474 -20.56 -18.58 9.30
C PHE A 474 -21.04 -18.53 10.75
N ARG A 475 -20.28 -17.85 11.63
CA ARG A 475 -20.62 -17.68 13.05
C ARG A 475 -20.92 -19.02 13.75
N GLY A 476 -20.11 -20.03 13.48
CA GLY A 476 -20.25 -21.37 14.04
C GLY A 476 -21.38 -22.23 13.43
N THR A 477 -22.10 -21.71 12.44
CA THR A 477 -23.15 -22.45 11.73
C THR A 477 -22.66 -22.81 10.33
N VAL A 478 -22.75 -24.08 9.96
CA VAL A 478 -22.47 -24.53 8.60
C VAL A 478 -23.63 -24.16 7.69
N ILE A 479 -23.30 -23.42 6.62
CA ILE A 479 -24.22 -23.09 5.54
C ILE A 479 -23.76 -23.79 4.25
N GLU A 480 -24.69 -24.24 3.42
CA GLU A 480 -24.41 -24.83 2.12
C GLU A 480 -24.81 -23.84 1.04
N SER A 481 -23.88 -23.54 0.12
CA SER A 481 -24.10 -22.61 -0.98
C SER A 481 -24.02 -23.34 -2.32
N GLU A 482 -24.91 -23.00 -3.25
CA GLU A 482 -24.86 -23.41 -4.65
C GLU A 482 -24.16 -22.35 -5.56
N GLY A 483 -23.39 -21.43 -4.99
CA GLY A 483 -22.76 -20.32 -5.72
C GLY A 483 -23.71 -19.12 -5.86
N THR A 484 -24.51 -18.83 -4.84
CA THR A 484 -25.57 -17.81 -4.86
C THR A 484 -25.25 -16.61 -3.96
N LEU A 485 -25.99 -15.52 -4.19
CA LEU A 485 -26.00 -14.38 -3.29
C LEU A 485 -26.79 -14.74 -2.03
N MET A 486 -26.18 -14.49 -0.86
CA MET A 486 -26.80 -14.68 0.44
C MET A 486 -26.76 -13.37 1.22
N GLU A 487 -27.90 -12.93 1.75
CA GLU A 487 -27.93 -11.78 2.66
C GLU A 487 -27.38 -12.18 4.03
N LEU A 488 -26.27 -11.54 4.42
CA LEU A 488 -25.60 -11.82 5.69
C LEU A 488 -25.43 -10.53 6.50
N THR A 489 -25.47 -10.69 7.83
CA THR A 489 -25.24 -9.60 8.79
C THR A 489 -23.95 -9.89 9.55
N PRO A 490 -22.97 -8.97 9.55
CA PRO A 490 -21.73 -9.12 10.32
C PRO A 490 -21.99 -9.10 11.83
N GLU A 491 -21.01 -9.48 12.61
CA GLU A 491 -20.96 -9.09 14.01
C GLU A 491 -20.58 -7.61 14.14
N ASP A 492 -21.00 -7.01 15.22
CA ASP A 492 -20.74 -5.61 15.47
C ASP A 492 -19.23 -5.33 15.63
N GLY A 493 -18.69 -4.48 14.77
CA GLY A 493 -17.25 -4.16 14.71
C GLY A 493 -16.37 -5.18 13.96
N GLU A 494 -16.98 -6.14 13.25
CA GLU A 494 -16.29 -7.12 12.42
C GLU A 494 -16.84 -7.11 10.99
N PRO A 495 -16.06 -7.45 9.94
CA PRO A 495 -16.58 -7.78 8.63
C PRO A 495 -17.34 -9.11 8.66
N ILE A 496 -18.03 -9.44 7.57
CA ILE A 496 -18.59 -10.78 7.37
C ILE A 496 -17.43 -11.73 7.04
N VAL A 497 -17.26 -12.79 7.84
CA VAL A 497 -16.21 -13.80 7.64
C VAL A 497 -16.86 -15.19 7.54
N LEU A 498 -16.55 -15.90 6.44
CA LEU A 498 -16.94 -17.28 6.26
C LEU A 498 -15.69 -18.13 6.08
N GLU A 499 -15.58 -19.21 6.83
CA GLU A 499 -14.50 -20.20 6.71
C GLU A 499 -14.99 -21.41 5.93
N LYS A 500 -14.20 -21.89 4.98
CA LYS A 500 -14.54 -23.06 4.18
C LYS A 500 -14.52 -24.30 5.07
N CYS A 501 -15.60 -25.08 5.04
CA CYS A 501 -15.70 -26.35 5.76
C CYS A 501 -15.35 -27.53 4.84
N GLU A 502 -14.85 -28.62 5.41
CA GLU A 502 -14.66 -29.90 4.72
C GLU A 502 -16.01 -30.60 4.36
#